data_8de458a786e6138e5ac5f22ab8f6b829
#
_entry.id   8de458a786e6138e5ac5f22ab8f6b829
#
_cell.length_a   1.000
_cell.length_b   1.000
_cell.length_c   1.000
_cell.angle_alpha   90.00
_cell.angle_beta   90.00
_cell.angle_gamma   90.00
#
_symmetry.space_group_name_H-M   'P 1'
#
loop_
_entity.id
_entity.type
_entity.pdbx_description
1 polymer ?
#
loop_
_entity_poly.entity_id
_entity_poly.type
_entity_poly.pdbx_seq_one_letter_code
_entity_poly.pdbx_strand_id
1 'polypeptide(L)'
;MYHIFKQLDGTNIRNFTIEDYANVASRGFIEGYYGNPWSTTDRMKLMEWGGYYKLNSYFYAPKDDPKHNSKWRELYTDEEIETKIKPLAEAGNKSKCRFVFALHPYMYNAIRYNSEENYQADLKVLQAKFEQVIKAGVRQIAILADDAGNVGGANYTKTLTDMTAWLKEMQKTYPDLKLTLPFCTQEYMYNGESYYQNFPANIQIVMTGGRVWGEVTNNF
;
A
#
# COMPACT_ATOMS: atom_id res chain seq x y z
N MET A 1 24.52 -1.54 -3.48
CA MET A 1 25.55 -2.32 -2.77
C MET A 1 25.63 -3.78 -3.21
N TYR A 2 24.54 -4.58 -3.10
CA TYR A 2 24.56 -6.01 -3.50
C TYR A 2 25.12 -6.27 -4.89
N HIS A 3 24.67 -5.55 -5.93
CA HIS A 3 25.18 -5.70 -7.30
C HIS A 3 26.65 -5.28 -7.47
N ILE A 4 27.14 -4.41 -6.60
CA ILE A 4 28.56 -4.04 -6.57
C ILE A 4 29.37 -5.18 -5.98
N PHE A 5 28.92 -5.73 -4.84
CA PHE A 5 29.62 -6.86 -4.21
C PHE A 5 29.66 -8.12 -5.07
N LYS A 6 28.67 -8.33 -5.95
CA LYS A 6 28.70 -9.41 -6.94
C LYS A 6 29.81 -9.27 -8.00
N GLN A 7 30.43 -8.09 -8.11
CA GLN A 7 31.55 -7.84 -9.05
C GLN A 7 32.92 -8.08 -8.40
N LEU A 8 32.96 -8.51 -7.11
CA LEU A 8 34.22 -8.81 -6.43
C LEU A 8 34.88 -10.04 -7.04
N ASP A 9 36.19 -9.95 -7.25
CA ASP A 9 37.08 -11.07 -7.51
C ASP A 9 37.96 -11.26 -6.27
N GLY A 10 37.61 -12.21 -5.43
CA GLY A 10 38.15 -12.31 -4.08
C GLY A 10 37.82 -11.06 -3.25
N THR A 11 38.84 -10.33 -2.83
CA THR A 11 38.69 -9.04 -2.11
C THR A 11 38.83 -7.82 -3.02
N ASN A 12 39.07 -8.04 -4.33
CA ASN A 12 39.34 -6.97 -5.29
C ASN A 12 38.06 -6.53 -5.98
N ILE A 13 37.92 -5.24 -6.17
CA ILE A 13 36.87 -4.62 -6.99
C ILE A 13 37.51 -3.76 -8.06
N ARG A 14 37.00 -3.84 -9.28
CA ARG A 14 37.48 -3.00 -10.39
C ARG A 14 37.14 -1.53 -10.13
N ASN A 15 37.98 -0.63 -10.60
CA ASN A 15 37.61 0.77 -10.71
C ASN A 15 36.54 0.92 -11.78
N PHE A 16 35.37 1.46 -11.39
CA PHE A 16 34.26 1.73 -12.31
C PHE A 16 33.47 2.95 -11.84
N THR A 17 32.79 3.56 -12.77
CA THR A 17 31.73 4.53 -12.50
C THR A 17 30.40 3.85 -12.76
N ILE A 18 29.46 3.99 -11.82
CA ILE A 18 28.09 3.49 -11.98
C ILE A 18 27.16 4.69 -12.05
N GLU A 19 26.36 4.72 -13.11
CA GLU A 19 25.18 5.57 -13.22
C GLU A 19 23.96 4.64 -13.26
N ASP A 20 23.14 4.66 -12.22
CA ASP A 20 22.02 3.74 -12.08
C ASP A 20 20.84 4.43 -11.38
N TYR A 21 19.76 4.56 -12.10
CA TYR A 21 18.52 5.15 -11.62
C TYR A 21 17.31 4.36 -12.14
N ALA A 22 16.16 4.55 -11.48
CA ALA A 22 14.91 3.93 -11.88
C ALA A 22 14.05 4.93 -12.65
N ASN A 23 13.60 4.57 -13.84
CA ASN A 23 12.69 5.38 -14.65
C ASN A 23 11.27 5.42 -14.06
N VAL A 24 10.92 4.44 -13.20
CA VAL A 24 9.64 4.33 -12.54
C VAL A 24 9.83 4.39 -11.03
N ALA A 25 9.14 5.32 -10.37
CA ALA A 25 9.31 5.57 -8.94
C ALA A 25 8.83 4.40 -8.06
N SER A 26 7.68 3.80 -8.38
CA SER A 26 7.12 2.65 -7.66
C SER A 26 7.20 1.39 -8.51
N ARG A 27 7.81 0.34 -7.95
CA ARG A 27 8.05 -0.95 -8.62
C ARG A 27 7.80 -2.06 -7.63
N GLY A 28 6.91 -3.00 -7.96
CA GLY A 28 6.60 -4.07 -7.01
C GLY A 28 5.44 -4.94 -7.44
N PHE A 29 4.82 -5.56 -6.46
CA PHE A 29 3.65 -6.43 -6.66
C PHE A 29 2.48 -5.98 -5.82
N ILE A 30 1.29 -6.37 -6.26
CA ILE A 30 0.06 -6.33 -5.47
C ILE A 30 -0.42 -7.76 -5.26
N GLU A 31 -0.56 -8.18 -4.02
CA GLU A 31 -1.21 -9.45 -3.66
C GLU A 31 -2.70 -9.21 -3.54
N GLY A 32 -3.43 -9.42 -4.62
CA GLY A 32 -4.87 -9.19 -4.69
C GLY A 32 -5.65 -10.32 -5.39
N TYR A 33 -5.04 -11.48 -5.57
CA TYR A 33 -5.64 -12.62 -6.24
C TYR A 33 -6.50 -13.49 -5.31
N TYR A 34 -7.32 -14.33 -5.89
CA TYR A 34 -8.09 -15.37 -5.22
C TYR A 34 -7.33 -16.70 -5.24
N GLY A 35 -7.64 -17.59 -4.31
CA GLY A 35 -7.08 -18.93 -4.23
C GLY A 35 -6.25 -19.15 -2.97
N ASN A 36 -5.21 -19.98 -3.05
CA ASN A 36 -4.38 -20.26 -1.90
C ASN A 36 -3.52 -19.06 -1.51
N PRO A 37 -3.63 -18.56 -0.29
CA PRO A 37 -2.83 -17.43 0.15
C PRO A 37 -1.35 -17.82 0.25
N TRP A 38 -0.47 -16.87 0.00
CA TRP A 38 0.94 -17.07 0.31
C TRP A 38 1.15 -17.10 1.82
N SER A 39 2.09 -17.93 2.26
CA SER A 39 2.48 -17.94 3.66
C SER A 39 3.23 -16.64 4.02
N THR A 40 3.27 -16.31 5.32
CA THR A 40 4.10 -15.20 5.82
C THR A 40 5.56 -15.36 5.37
N THR A 41 6.08 -16.57 5.41
CA THR A 41 7.46 -16.89 4.97
C THR A 41 7.67 -16.62 3.48
N ASP A 42 6.70 -16.98 2.62
CA ASP A 42 6.82 -16.74 1.17
C ASP A 42 6.73 -15.26 0.84
N ARG A 43 5.85 -14.51 1.51
CA ARG A 43 5.77 -13.04 1.40
C ARG A 43 7.10 -12.37 1.80
N MET A 44 7.72 -12.81 2.90
CA MET A 44 9.03 -12.31 3.33
C MET A 44 10.12 -12.59 2.30
N LYS A 45 10.20 -13.82 1.78
CA LYS A 45 11.13 -14.18 0.70
C LYS A 45 10.91 -13.36 -0.56
N LEU A 46 9.66 -13.15 -0.95
CA LEU A 46 9.32 -12.37 -2.14
C LEU A 46 9.78 -10.91 -2.00
N MET A 47 9.62 -10.30 -0.82
CA MET A 47 10.15 -8.96 -0.55
C MET A 47 11.68 -8.94 -0.55
N GLU A 48 12.34 -9.94 0.03
CA GLU A 48 13.80 -10.06 0.03
C GLU A 48 14.35 -10.14 -1.40
N TRP A 49 13.80 -11.04 -2.21
CA TRP A 49 14.17 -11.16 -3.62
C TRP A 49 13.84 -9.90 -4.40
N GLY A 50 12.67 -9.32 -4.16
CA GLY A 50 12.26 -8.05 -4.77
C GLY A 50 13.29 -6.95 -4.53
N GLY A 51 13.79 -6.83 -3.30
CA GLY A 51 14.84 -5.86 -2.96
C GLY A 51 16.14 -6.05 -3.75
N TYR A 52 16.54 -7.30 -4.00
CA TYR A 52 17.70 -7.57 -4.86
C TYR A 52 17.51 -7.09 -6.31
N TYR A 53 16.29 -7.18 -6.82
CA TYR A 53 15.94 -6.73 -8.18
C TYR A 53 15.43 -5.28 -8.21
N LYS A 54 15.66 -4.51 -7.14
CA LYS A 54 15.28 -3.08 -7.02
C LYS A 54 13.79 -2.82 -7.05
N LEU A 55 12.96 -3.82 -6.73
CA LEU A 55 11.57 -3.58 -6.37
C LEU A 55 11.53 -2.86 -5.02
N ASN A 56 10.58 -1.96 -4.85
CA ASN A 56 10.51 -1.10 -3.66
C ASN A 56 9.16 -1.09 -2.98
N SER A 57 8.21 -1.91 -3.44
CA SER A 57 6.89 -2.02 -2.84
C SER A 57 6.29 -3.41 -2.99
N TYR A 58 5.62 -3.85 -1.95
CA TYR A 58 4.78 -5.04 -1.89
C TYR A 58 3.45 -4.65 -1.25
N PHE A 59 2.39 -4.64 -2.03
CA PHE A 59 1.05 -4.31 -1.55
C PHE A 59 0.36 -5.54 -0.98
N TYR A 60 0.03 -5.47 0.28
CA TYR A 60 -0.70 -6.49 0.99
C TYR A 60 -2.20 -6.24 0.88
N ALA A 61 -2.85 -6.94 -0.02
CA ALA A 61 -4.30 -6.87 -0.25
C ALA A 61 -4.91 -8.26 -0.55
N PRO A 62 -4.56 -9.32 0.24
CA PRO A 62 -5.01 -10.67 -0.03
C PRO A 62 -6.52 -10.81 0.18
N LYS A 63 -7.22 -11.38 -0.79
CA LYS A 63 -8.68 -11.54 -0.75
C LYS A 63 -9.17 -12.49 0.35
N ASP A 64 -8.30 -13.30 0.90
CA ASP A 64 -8.54 -14.25 1.99
C ASP A 64 -8.20 -13.72 3.39
N ASP A 65 -7.68 -12.50 3.52
CA ASP A 65 -7.62 -11.81 4.81
C ASP A 65 -8.92 -11.00 5.02
N PRO A 66 -9.87 -11.49 5.84
CA PRO A 66 -11.11 -10.77 6.05
C PRO A 66 -10.89 -9.41 6.72
N LYS A 67 -9.80 -9.24 7.47
CA LYS A 67 -9.46 -7.98 8.15
C LYS A 67 -8.86 -6.93 7.22
N HIS A 68 -8.54 -7.30 5.99
CA HIS A 68 -8.21 -6.39 4.91
C HIS A 68 -9.48 -5.76 4.28
N ASN A 69 -10.58 -6.50 4.19
CA ASN A 69 -11.80 -6.06 3.50
C ASN A 69 -13.10 -6.24 4.31
N SER A 70 -13.68 -7.43 4.37
CA SER A 70 -15.02 -7.65 4.96
C SER A 70 -15.12 -7.34 6.47
N LYS A 71 -14.02 -7.49 7.18
CA LYS A 71 -13.87 -7.20 8.61
C LYS A 71 -12.82 -6.09 8.86
N TRP A 72 -12.70 -5.15 7.97
CA TRP A 72 -11.69 -4.08 8.06
C TRP A 72 -11.78 -3.26 9.35
N ARG A 73 -12.96 -3.22 9.97
CA ARG A 73 -13.20 -2.53 11.25
C ARG A 73 -12.62 -3.25 12.45
N GLU A 74 -12.35 -4.57 12.34
CA GLU A 74 -11.77 -5.35 13.42
C GLU A 74 -10.27 -5.16 13.49
N LEU A 75 -9.73 -4.87 14.66
CA LEU A 75 -8.29 -4.88 14.87
C LEU A 75 -7.73 -6.30 14.79
N TYR A 76 -6.47 -6.42 14.46
CA TYR A 76 -5.74 -7.68 14.61
C TYR A 76 -5.55 -7.99 16.10
N THR A 77 -5.49 -9.27 16.45
CA THR A 77 -5.06 -9.67 17.78
C THR A 77 -3.54 -9.46 17.92
N ASP A 78 -3.05 -9.46 19.17
CA ASP A 78 -1.60 -9.35 19.41
C ASP A 78 -0.84 -10.50 18.76
N GLU A 79 -1.40 -11.72 18.77
CA GLU A 79 -0.83 -12.87 18.08
C GLU A 79 -0.75 -12.66 16.57
N GLU A 80 -1.80 -12.15 15.92
CA GLU A 80 -1.79 -11.84 14.49
C GLU A 80 -0.79 -10.73 14.15
N ILE A 81 -0.65 -9.73 15.02
CA ILE A 81 0.38 -8.70 14.85
C ILE A 81 1.77 -9.31 14.90
N GLU A 82 2.07 -10.11 15.92
CA GLU A 82 3.42 -10.68 16.13
C GLU A 82 3.76 -11.76 15.08
N THR A 83 2.77 -12.55 14.62
CA THR A 83 3.02 -13.68 13.71
C THR A 83 2.86 -13.34 12.22
N LYS A 84 2.11 -12.28 11.88
CA LYS A 84 1.81 -11.93 10.48
C LYS A 84 2.34 -10.55 10.10
N ILE A 85 1.84 -9.49 10.78
CA ILE A 85 2.08 -8.12 10.32
C ILE A 85 3.51 -7.65 10.58
N LYS A 86 4.00 -7.83 11.80
CA LYS A 86 5.33 -7.39 12.22
C LYS A 86 6.47 -8.06 11.42
N PRO A 87 6.48 -9.40 11.21
CA PRO A 87 7.51 -10.03 10.38
C PRO A 87 7.53 -9.50 8.94
N LEU A 88 6.35 -9.22 8.35
CA LEU A 88 6.26 -8.66 7.00
C LEU A 88 6.77 -7.22 6.95
N ALA A 89 6.42 -6.39 7.94
CA ALA A 89 6.92 -5.03 8.04
C ALA A 89 8.45 -5.00 8.19
N GLU A 90 9.01 -5.86 9.04
CA GLU A 90 10.46 -5.99 9.25
C GLU A 90 11.17 -6.44 7.98
N ALA A 91 10.66 -7.48 7.30
CA ALA A 91 11.21 -7.97 6.04
C ALA A 91 11.20 -6.89 4.95
N GLY A 92 10.10 -6.16 4.82
CA GLY A 92 9.96 -5.05 3.88
C GLY A 92 10.93 -3.90 4.17
N ASN A 93 11.08 -3.52 5.44
CA ASN A 93 12.00 -2.47 5.86
C ASN A 93 13.48 -2.88 5.62
N LYS A 94 13.82 -4.12 5.91
CA LYS A 94 15.17 -4.68 5.72
C LYS A 94 15.54 -4.79 4.24
N SER A 95 14.66 -5.35 3.42
CA SER A 95 14.89 -5.60 2.00
C SER A 95 14.79 -4.34 1.13
N LYS A 96 14.16 -3.27 1.62
CA LYS A 96 13.76 -2.06 0.87
C LYS A 96 12.64 -2.31 -0.17
N CYS A 97 12.10 -3.53 -0.25
CA CYS A 97 10.85 -3.83 -0.91
C CYS A 97 9.72 -3.65 0.13
N ARG A 98 9.30 -2.40 0.31
CA ARG A 98 8.46 -1.97 1.43
C ARG A 98 7.14 -2.73 1.48
N PHE A 99 6.78 -3.21 2.67
CA PHE A 99 5.46 -3.75 2.95
C PHE A 99 4.45 -2.60 3.03
N VAL A 100 3.55 -2.53 2.06
CA VAL A 100 2.46 -1.56 1.97
C VAL A 100 1.19 -2.24 2.45
N PHE A 101 0.68 -1.83 3.60
CA PHE A 101 -0.54 -2.39 4.15
C PHE A 101 -1.76 -1.69 3.56
N ALA A 102 -2.58 -2.43 2.81
CA ALA A 102 -3.77 -1.91 2.17
C ALA A 102 -5.05 -2.32 2.92
N LEU A 103 -6.04 -1.43 2.95
CA LEU A 103 -7.40 -1.71 3.41
C LEU A 103 -8.42 -1.37 2.33
N HIS A 104 -9.49 -2.15 2.28
CA HIS A 104 -10.63 -1.92 1.42
C HIS A 104 -11.88 -1.56 2.24
N PRO A 105 -12.03 -0.27 2.67
CA PRO A 105 -13.09 0.12 3.58
C PRO A 105 -14.41 0.51 2.88
N TYR A 106 -14.60 0.14 1.60
CA TYR A 106 -15.72 0.59 0.78
C TYR A 106 -16.63 -0.51 0.26
N MET A 107 -16.24 -1.78 0.34
CA MET A 107 -17.03 -2.87 -0.21
C MET A 107 -17.99 -3.47 0.82
N TYR A 108 -17.47 -3.94 1.94
CA TYR A 108 -18.26 -4.57 3.00
C TYR A 108 -18.29 -3.67 4.22
N ASN A 109 -19.48 -3.42 4.77
CA ASN A 109 -19.65 -2.53 5.91
C ASN A 109 -18.92 -1.20 5.69
N ALA A 110 -19.22 -0.60 4.54
CA ALA A 110 -18.51 0.56 4.00
C ALA A 110 -18.55 1.78 4.94
N ILE A 111 -17.58 2.68 4.77
CA ILE A 111 -17.59 4.00 5.42
C ILE A 111 -18.91 4.69 5.09
N ARG A 112 -19.56 5.22 6.12
CA ARG A 112 -20.85 5.92 6.01
C ARG A 112 -20.63 7.42 5.81
N TYR A 113 -21.36 7.98 4.85
CA TYR A 113 -21.35 9.41 4.54
C TYR A 113 -22.72 10.07 4.72
N ASN A 114 -23.66 9.38 5.36
CA ASN A 114 -25.03 9.83 5.56
C ASN A 114 -25.17 10.91 6.68
N SER A 115 -24.16 11.05 7.53
CA SER A 115 -24.01 12.13 8.49
C SER A 115 -22.54 12.34 8.84
N GLU A 116 -22.18 13.56 9.28
CA GLU A 116 -20.82 13.83 9.74
C GLU A 116 -20.43 12.99 10.96
N GLU A 117 -21.34 12.76 11.87
CA GLU A 117 -21.13 11.92 13.06
C GLU A 117 -20.75 10.48 12.66
N ASN A 118 -21.51 9.86 11.75
CA ASN A 118 -21.23 8.53 11.26
C ASN A 118 -19.90 8.45 10.52
N TYR A 119 -19.63 9.45 9.67
CA TYR A 119 -18.37 9.52 8.96
C TYR A 119 -17.19 9.61 9.91
N GLN A 120 -17.22 10.50 10.89
CA GLN A 120 -16.14 10.67 11.87
C GLN A 120 -15.94 9.44 12.75
N ALA A 121 -17.02 8.74 13.10
CA ALA A 121 -16.93 7.47 13.81
C ALA A 121 -16.18 6.41 12.96
N ASP A 122 -16.53 6.29 11.69
CA ASP A 122 -15.91 5.34 10.78
C ASP A 122 -14.44 5.72 10.44
N LEU A 123 -14.16 7.00 10.29
CA LEU A 123 -12.81 7.51 10.07
C LEU A 123 -11.88 7.16 11.26
N LYS A 124 -12.36 7.31 12.50
CA LYS A 124 -11.59 6.90 13.69
C LYS A 124 -11.28 5.40 13.70
N VAL A 125 -12.21 4.56 13.26
CA VAL A 125 -11.97 3.11 13.15
C VAL A 125 -10.90 2.82 12.09
N LEU A 126 -10.97 3.48 10.93
CA LEU A 126 -9.97 3.37 9.87
C LEU A 126 -8.58 3.80 10.36
N GLN A 127 -8.50 4.94 11.03
CA GLN A 127 -7.25 5.46 11.61
C GLN A 127 -6.68 4.51 12.67
N ALA A 128 -7.51 3.99 13.59
CA ALA A 128 -7.07 3.05 14.61
C ALA A 128 -6.51 1.75 14.01
N LYS A 129 -7.11 1.25 12.93
CA LYS A 129 -6.62 0.07 12.21
C LYS A 129 -5.24 0.33 11.60
N PHE A 130 -5.06 1.46 10.93
CA PHE A 130 -3.76 1.84 10.35
C PHE A 130 -2.72 2.14 11.43
N GLU A 131 -3.11 2.80 12.52
CA GLU A 131 -2.20 3.06 13.64
C GLU A 131 -1.67 1.76 14.25
N GLN A 132 -2.51 0.73 14.41
CA GLN A 132 -2.10 -0.57 14.91
C GLN A 132 -0.96 -1.17 14.07
N VAL A 133 -1.10 -1.17 12.74
CA VAL A 133 -0.08 -1.75 11.86
C VAL A 133 1.17 -0.85 11.74
N ILE A 134 1.02 0.48 11.84
CA ILE A 134 2.15 1.40 11.89
C ILE A 134 2.99 1.17 13.16
N LYS A 135 2.34 0.96 14.31
CA LYS A 135 3.00 0.57 15.57
C LYS A 135 3.78 -0.75 15.42
N ALA A 136 3.27 -1.68 14.62
CA ALA A 136 3.92 -2.94 14.31
C ALA A 136 5.08 -2.82 13.28
N GLY A 137 5.38 -1.63 12.79
CA GLY A 137 6.52 -1.39 11.89
C GLY A 137 6.17 -1.11 10.43
N VAL A 138 4.89 -1.12 10.04
CA VAL A 138 4.47 -0.71 8.70
C VAL A 138 4.82 0.76 8.46
N ARG A 139 5.40 1.07 7.28
CA ARG A 139 5.87 2.42 6.94
C ARG A 139 5.23 2.99 5.68
N GLN A 140 4.25 2.30 5.12
CA GLN A 140 3.34 2.83 4.11
C GLN A 140 2.00 2.10 4.17
N ILE A 141 0.92 2.85 4.03
CA ILE A 141 -0.45 2.34 3.99
C ILE A 141 -1.06 2.67 2.63
N ALA A 142 -2.12 1.94 2.26
CA ALA A 142 -2.89 2.18 1.04
C ALA A 142 -4.39 2.00 1.32
N ILE A 143 -5.22 2.66 0.52
CA ILE A 143 -6.67 2.54 0.57
C ILE A 143 -7.16 2.04 -0.79
N LEU A 144 -8.01 1.02 -0.78
CA LEU A 144 -8.55 0.41 -1.99
C LEU A 144 -10.06 0.61 -2.06
N ALA A 145 -10.56 0.85 -3.25
CA ALA A 145 -11.98 0.98 -3.57
C ALA A 145 -12.36 0.23 -4.87
N ASP A 146 -11.46 -0.66 -5.34
CA ASP A 146 -11.74 -1.53 -6.47
C ASP A 146 -13.02 -2.34 -6.22
N ASP A 147 -13.88 -2.44 -7.23
CA ASP A 147 -15.18 -3.12 -7.16
C ASP A 147 -16.15 -2.60 -6.06
N ALA A 148 -15.86 -1.43 -5.49
CA ALA A 148 -16.76 -0.78 -4.55
C ALA A 148 -18.06 -0.34 -5.26
N GLY A 149 -19.13 -0.22 -4.48
CA GLY A 149 -20.34 0.45 -4.95
C GLY A 149 -20.10 1.95 -5.20
N ASN A 150 -21.10 2.66 -5.67
CA ASN A 150 -20.99 4.08 -5.97
C ASN A 150 -20.77 4.93 -4.69
N VAL A 151 -19.52 5.18 -4.37
CA VAL A 151 -19.10 6.02 -3.23
C VAL A 151 -19.11 7.51 -3.61
N GLY A 152 -18.64 7.81 -4.83
CA GLY A 152 -18.56 9.16 -5.38
C GLY A 152 -17.28 9.91 -5.05
N GLY A 153 -16.81 10.72 -6.01
CA GLY A 153 -15.53 11.44 -5.93
C GLY A 153 -15.42 12.41 -4.75
N ALA A 154 -16.51 13.07 -4.35
CA ALA A 154 -16.51 13.97 -3.19
C ALA A 154 -16.22 13.22 -1.87
N ASN A 155 -16.80 12.03 -1.71
CA ASN A 155 -16.60 11.19 -0.52
C ASN A 155 -15.17 10.64 -0.48
N TYR A 156 -14.63 10.22 -1.62
CA TYR A 156 -13.21 9.83 -1.72
C TYR A 156 -12.30 11.00 -1.35
N THR A 157 -12.53 12.17 -1.95
CA THR A 157 -11.74 13.39 -1.65
C THR A 157 -11.75 13.72 -0.17
N LYS A 158 -12.93 13.67 0.48
CA LYS A 158 -13.06 13.91 1.91
C LYS A 158 -12.20 12.96 2.72
N THR A 159 -12.35 11.63 2.49
CA THR A 159 -11.58 10.63 3.25
C THR A 159 -10.07 10.76 3.00
N LEU A 160 -9.65 10.95 1.75
CA LEU A 160 -8.23 11.08 1.41
C LEU A 160 -7.61 12.36 2.00
N THR A 161 -8.38 13.44 2.09
CA THR A 161 -7.95 14.69 2.75
C THR A 161 -7.75 14.49 4.24
N ASP A 162 -8.72 13.89 4.92
CA ASP A 162 -8.66 13.64 6.36
C ASP A 162 -7.55 12.63 6.69
N MET A 163 -7.39 11.59 5.89
CA MET A 163 -6.29 10.62 6.04
C MET A 163 -4.92 11.23 5.77
N THR A 164 -4.82 12.16 4.82
CA THR A 164 -3.57 12.90 4.57
C THR A 164 -3.19 13.77 5.77
N ALA A 165 -4.15 14.46 6.37
CA ALA A 165 -3.92 15.25 7.58
C ALA A 165 -3.47 14.35 8.74
N TRP A 166 -4.17 13.24 8.95
CA TRP A 166 -3.81 12.26 9.97
C TRP A 166 -2.42 11.65 9.74
N LEU A 167 -2.04 11.29 8.51
CA LEU A 167 -0.72 10.77 8.19
C LEU A 167 0.40 11.76 8.54
N LYS A 168 0.19 13.07 8.32
CA LYS A 168 1.14 14.11 8.71
C LYS A 168 1.35 14.16 10.23
N GLU A 169 0.29 13.97 11.00
CA GLU A 169 0.41 13.87 12.46
C GLU A 169 1.16 12.59 12.88
N MET A 170 0.82 11.45 12.28
CA MET A 170 1.51 10.20 12.55
C MET A 170 3.00 10.27 12.21
N GLN A 171 3.39 11.01 11.18
CA GLN A 171 4.78 11.17 10.78
C GLN A 171 5.61 11.91 11.84
N LYS A 172 5.00 12.72 12.70
CA LYS A 172 5.72 13.35 13.83
C LYS A 172 6.28 12.31 14.82
N THR A 173 5.54 11.21 15.00
CA THR A 173 5.96 10.07 15.85
C THR A 173 6.78 9.03 15.07
N TYR A 174 6.48 8.84 13.78
CA TYR A 174 7.13 7.88 12.89
C TYR A 174 7.73 8.59 11.68
N PRO A 175 8.92 9.23 11.78
CA PRO A 175 9.47 10.09 10.73
C PRO A 175 9.75 9.38 9.40
N ASP A 176 9.91 8.06 9.43
CA ASP A 176 10.12 7.20 8.27
C ASP A 176 8.81 6.73 7.59
N LEU A 177 7.65 7.07 8.18
CA LEU A 177 6.34 6.81 7.58
C LEU A 177 6.19 7.61 6.28
N LYS A 178 5.77 6.94 5.21
CA LYS A 178 5.55 7.60 3.92
C LYS A 178 4.24 8.36 3.90
N LEU A 179 4.30 9.62 3.47
CA LEU A 179 3.09 10.43 3.24
C LEU A 179 2.40 10.05 1.94
N THR A 180 3.11 9.46 0.96
CA THR A 180 2.47 8.95 -0.25
C THR A 180 1.45 7.90 0.13
N LEU A 181 0.19 8.17 -0.19
CA LEU A 181 -0.95 7.31 0.06
C LEU A 181 -1.49 6.77 -1.26
N PRO A 182 -1.14 5.52 -1.62
CA PRO A 182 -1.73 4.87 -2.78
C PRO A 182 -3.24 4.67 -2.58
N PHE A 183 -4.00 5.00 -3.61
CA PHE A 183 -5.44 4.86 -3.65
C PHE A 183 -5.87 4.21 -4.96
N CYS A 184 -6.52 3.03 -4.87
CA CYS A 184 -7.17 2.38 -6.00
C CYS A 184 -8.63 2.83 -6.03
N THR A 185 -9.04 3.47 -7.11
CA THR A 185 -10.42 3.95 -7.28
C THR A 185 -11.34 2.83 -7.76
N GLN A 186 -12.65 3.00 -7.66
CA GLN A 186 -13.59 2.04 -8.24
C GLN A 186 -13.51 2.01 -9.78
N GLU A 187 -13.06 3.10 -10.41
CA GLU A 187 -12.87 3.23 -11.85
C GLU A 187 -11.47 2.81 -12.32
N TYR A 188 -10.83 1.92 -11.59
CA TYR A 188 -9.43 1.51 -11.81
C TYR A 188 -9.14 0.93 -13.20
N MET A 189 -10.16 0.51 -13.96
CA MET A 189 -10.05 0.01 -15.33
C MET A 189 -10.29 1.06 -16.41
N TYR A 190 -10.54 2.32 -16.05
CA TYR A 190 -10.88 3.39 -17.01
C TYR A 190 -9.74 4.41 -17.13
N ASN A 191 -9.94 5.41 -17.97
CA ASN A 191 -8.92 6.44 -18.28
C ASN A 191 -8.77 7.54 -17.21
N GLY A 192 -9.37 7.34 -16.05
CA GLY A 192 -9.37 8.32 -14.97
C GLY A 192 -10.63 9.17 -14.95
N GLU A 193 -10.80 9.88 -13.84
CA GLU A 193 -11.98 10.69 -13.57
C GLU A 193 -11.60 12.13 -13.24
N SER A 194 -12.42 13.07 -13.64
CA SER A 194 -12.17 14.51 -13.44
C SER A 194 -12.01 14.88 -11.97
N TYR A 195 -12.61 14.14 -11.04
CA TYR A 195 -12.52 14.43 -9.61
C TYR A 195 -11.15 14.12 -9.00
N TYR A 196 -10.26 13.39 -9.70
CA TYR A 196 -8.90 13.11 -9.21
C TYR A 196 -8.08 14.38 -8.98
N GLN A 197 -8.35 15.44 -9.73
CA GLN A 197 -7.71 16.76 -9.53
C GLN A 197 -7.99 17.38 -8.14
N ASN A 198 -9.02 16.92 -7.45
CA ASN A 198 -9.38 17.40 -6.11
C ASN A 198 -8.67 16.63 -5.00
N PHE A 199 -7.93 15.56 -5.33
CA PHE A 199 -7.21 14.79 -4.35
C PHE A 199 -5.99 15.56 -3.82
N PRO A 200 -5.60 15.35 -2.54
CA PRO A 200 -4.33 15.85 -2.03
C PRO A 200 -3.15 15.38 -2.88
N ALA A 201 -2.13 16.22 -3.03
CA ALA A 201 -0.98 15.95 -3.91
C ALA A 201 -0.13 14.71 -3.54
N ASN A 202 -0.30 14.16 -2.34
CA ASN A 202 0.36 12.95 -1.89
C ASN A 202 -0.38 11.65 -2.27
N ILE A 203 -1.55 11.77 -2.89
CA ILE A 203 -2.30 10.60 -3.34
C ILE A 203 -1.68 10.05 -4.63
N GLN A 204 -1.34 8.77 -4.59
CA GLN A 204 -0.88 8.02 -5.75
C GLN A 204 -2.02 7.15 -6.27
N ILE A 205 -2.59 7.50 -7.41
CA ILE A 205 -3.68 6.75 -8.02
C ILE A 205 -3.14 5.42 -8.57
N VAL A 206 -3.80 4.32 -8.23
CA VAL A 206 -3.48 2.98 -8.72
C VAL A 206 -4.55 2.57 -9.74
N MET A 207 -4.13 2.23 -10.95
CA MET A 207 -4.98 1.83 -12.05
C MET A 207 -4.39 0.65 -12.80
N THR A 208 -5.23 -0.15 -13.44
CA THR A 208 -4.81 -1.30 -14.24
C THR A 208 -4.75 -0.98 -15.74
N GLY A 209 -5.14 0.22 -16.15
CA GLY A 209 -5.34 0.55 -17.56
C GLY A 209 -6.71 0.14 -18.07
N GLY A 210 -6.90 0.05 -19.38
CA GLY A 210 -8.20 -0.20 -20.02
C GLY A 210 -8.84 -1.55 -19.70
N ARG A 211 -8.19 -2.46 -18.99
CA ARG A 211 -8.71 -3.74 -18.49
C ARG A 211 -7.72 -4.37 -17.52
N VAL A 212 -8.18 -5.36 -16.76
CA VAL A 212 -7.39 -6.01 -15.67
C VAL A 212 -6.02 -6.54 -16.12
N TRP A 213 -5.90 -7.02 -17.35
CA TRP A 213 -4.64 -7.44 -18.01
C TRP A 213 -4.40 -6.67 -19.30
N GLY A 214 -4.66 -5.40 -19.24
CA GLY A 214 -4.43 -4.52 -20.37
C GLY A 214 -2.95 -4.24 -20.60
N GLU A 215 -2.60 -3.85 -21.82
CA GLU A 215 -1.32 -3.26 -22.10
C GLU A 215 -1.17 -1.91 -21.37
N VAL A 216 0.05 -1.54 -21.02
CA VAL A 216 0.34 -0.21 -20.50
C VAL A 216 -0.05 0.81 -21.58
N THR A 217 -0.87 1.77 -21.22
CA THR A 217 -1.27 2.84 -22.13
C THR A 217 -0.60 4.15 -21.72
N ASN A 218 -0.34 5.01 -22.69
CA ASN A 218 0.21 6.36 -22.44
C ASN A 218 -0.88 7.42 -22.19
N ASN A 219 -2.14 6.99 -22.03
CA ASN A 219 -3.31 7.87 -21.95
C ASN A 219 -3.81 8.05 -20.50
N PHE A 220 -2.91 8.16 -19.54
CA PHE A 220 -3.24 8.47 -18.14
C PHE A 220 -2.75 9.85 -17.76
#